data_05bdd9095b35aa8086f254109c54865c
#
_entry.id   05bdd9095b35aa8086f254109c54865c
#
_cell.length_a   1.000
_cell.length_b   1.000
_cell.length_c   1.000
_cell.angle_alpha   90.00
_cell.angle_beta   90.00
_cell.angle_gamma   90.00
#
_symmetry.space_group_name_H-M   'P 1'
#
loop_
_entity.id
_entity.type
_entity.pdbx_description
1 polymer ?
#
loop_
_entity_poly.entity_id
_entity_poly.type
_entity_poly.pdbx_seq_one_letter_code
_entity_poly.pdbx_strand_id
1 'polypeptide(L)'
;MVLGLTTAFAQIQDPVQFKTEWKSISDTEAQIVFTGVIDAGWHVYSTDLPEGGPISATFNTDKMEGIELDGKLMPEGKEIEAYDKVFEMQLRYFEGKATFVQKLKITAANYFIEGYLQYGSCDDENCLPPTDVEFSFSGKGAAGAPATTSEDKKEEA
;
A
#
# COMPACT_ATOMS: atom_id res chain seq x y z
N MET A 1 -22.04 31.23 36.08
CA MET A 1 -21.07 31.34 34.99
C MET A 1 -20.57 29.94 34.73
N VAL A 2 -21.08 29.32 33.65
CA VAL A 2 -20.71 27.95 33.34
C VAL A 2 -19.58 28.02 32.31
N LEU A 3 -18.39 27.62 32.73
CA LEU A 3 -17.29 27.46 31.76
C LEU A 3 -17.57 26.19 31.00
N GLY A 4 -17.96 26.33 29.74
CA GLY A 4 -18.06 25.21 28.87
C GLY A 4 -16.67 24.77 28.47
N LEU A 5 -16.25 23.61 28.92
CA LEU A 5 -15.05 22.99 28.42
C LEU A 5 -15.37 22.46 27.03
N THR A 6 -14.90 23.18 26.04
CA THR A 6 -14.95 22.65 24.68
C THR A 6 -13.75 21.71 24.56
N THR A 7 -14.04 20.43 24.58
CA THR A 7 -12.99 19.46 24.28
C THR A 7 -12.80 19.47 22.76
N ALA A 8 -11.68 19.99 22.34
CA ALA A 8 -11.33 19.91 20.94
C ALA A 8 -10.77 18.51 20.68
N PHE A 9 -11.48 17.74 19.88
CA PHE A 9 -10.97 16.44 19.46
C PHE A 9 -10.09 16.68 18.24
N ALA A 10 -8.84 16.28 18.35
CA ALA A 10 -7.96 16.30 17.19
C ALA A 10 -8.52 15.27 16.19
N GLN A 11 -8.87 15.72 15.00
CA GLN A 11 -9.35 14.81 13.98
C GLN A 11 -8.14 14.15 13.35
N ILE A 12 -8.08 12.83 13.44
CA ILE A 12 -7.06 12.06 12.74
C ILE A 12 -7.57 11.89 11.33
N GLN A 13 -6.83 12.43 10.36
CA GLN A 13 -7.21 12.25 8.97
C GLN A 13 -6.72 10.90 8.51
N ASP A 14 -7.63 10.07 8.08
CA ASP A 14 -7.32 8.75 7.55
C ASP A 14 -8.11 8.57 6.26
N PRO A 15 -7.73 9.30 5.22
CA PRO A 15 -8.51 9.32 3.98
C PRO A 15 -8.33 8.08 3.11
N VAL A 16 -7.40 7.21 3.43
CA VAL A 16 -7.13 6.02 2.62
C VAL A 16 -7.11 4.78 3.50
N GLN A 17 -7.89 3.76 3.09
CA GLN A 17 -7.96 2.50 3.82
C GLN A 17 -7.49 1.39 2.90
N PHE A 18 -6.39 0.73 3.23
CA PHE A 18 -5.85 -0.37 2.45
C PHE A 18 -6.19 -1.74 3.03
N LYS A 19 -6.43 -2.69 2.12
CA LYS A 19 -6.65 -4.08 2.46
C LYS A 19 -5.59 -4.87 1.71
N THR A 20 -4.95 -5.81 2.38
CA THR A 20 -3.88 -6.63 1.79
C THR A 20 -4.35 -8.07 1.66
N GLU A 21 -4.10 -8.67 0.49
CA GLU A 21 -4.48 -10.05 0.23
C GLU A 21 -3.35 -10.83 -0.39
N TRP A 22 -3.22 -12.08 0.01
CA TRP A 22 -2.33 -13.03 -0.64
C TRP A 22 -3.14 -13.80 -1.68
N LYS A 23 -2.65 -13.87 -2.90
CA LYS A 23 -3.29 -14.65 -3.95
C LYS A 23 -2.33 -15.69 -4.48
N SER A 24 -2.67 -16.96 -4.34
CA SER A 24 -1.89 -18.04 -4.93
C SER A 24 -2.23 -18.14 -6.40
N ILE A 25 -1.23 -18.12 -7.26
CA ILE A 25 -1.42 -18.22 -8.70
C ILE A 25 -1.13 -19.64 -9.18
N SER A 26 -0.04 -20.23 -8.68
CA SER A 26 0.34 -21.60 -9.01
C SER A 26 1.14 -22.14 -7.82
N ASP A 27 1.70 -23.34 -7.97
CA ASP A 27 2.51 -23.95 -6.91
C ASP A 27 3.75 -23.13 -6.58
N THR A 28 4.21 -22.32 -7.52
CA THR A 28 5.45 -21.57 -7.36
C THR A 28 5.27 -20.06 -7.52
N GLU A 29 4.03 -19.62 -7.72
CA GLU A 29 3.79 -18.18 -7.94
C GLU A 29 2.65 -17.68 -7.08
N ALA A 30 2.81 -16.48 -6.57
CA ALA A 30 1.79 -15.82 -5.76
C ALA A 30 1.84 -14.31 -5.99
N GLN A 31 0.86 -13.62 -5.48
CA GLN A 31 0.81 -12.16 -5.54
C GLN A 31 0.35 -11.63 -4.20
N ILE A 32 0.89 -10.50 -3.81
CA ILE A 32 0.33 -9.73 -2.69
C ILE A 32 -0.38 -8.54 -3.33
N VAL A 33 -1.66 -8.40 -3.06
CA VAL A 33 -2.50 -7.36 -3.65
C VAL A 33 -2.93 -6.38 -2.57
N PHE A 34 -2.67 -5.12 -2.81
CA PHE A 34 -3.06 -4.04 -1.90
C PHE A 34 -4.18 -3.25 -2.57
N THR A 35 -5.33 -3.18 -1.94
CA THR A 35 -6.45 -2.42 -2.48
C THR A 35 -6.82 -1.32 -1.50
N GLY A 36 -6.73 -0.09 -1.95
CA GLY A 36 -7.03 1.07 -1.12
C GLY A 36 -8.32 1.75 -1.56
N VAL A 37 -9.12 2.16 -0.59
CA VAL A 37 -10.31 2.97 -0.83
C VAL A 37 -9.93 4.38 -0.41
N ILE A 38 -10.15 5.34 -1.29
CA ILE A 38 -9.68 6.72 -1.12
C ILE A 38 -10.89 7.64 -0.96
N ASP A 39 -10.90 8.43 0.11
CA ASP A 39 -11.99 9.39 0.35
C ASP A 39 -12.04 10.45 -0.74
N ALA A 40 -13.22 10.98 -0.98
CA ALA A 40 -13.41 12.03 -1.99
C ALA A 40 -12.48 13.21 -1.72
N GLY A 41 -11.89 13.74 -2.77
CA GLY A 41 -10.97 14.88 -2.65
C GLY A 41 -9.53 14.49 -2.39
N TRP A 42 -9.26 13.22 -2.12
CA TRP A 42 -7.90 12.73 -1.90
C TRP A 42 -7.41 11.88 -3.06
N HIS A 43 -6.11 11.74 -3.19
CA HIS A 43 -5.51 10.86 -4.18
C HIS A 43 -4.26 10.20 -3.60
N VAL A 44 -3.94 9.02 -4.15
CA VAL A 44 -2.78 8.23 -3.77
C VAL A 44 -1.85 8.18 -4.98
N TYR A 45 -0.59 8.48 -4.77
CA TYR A 45 0.38 8.50 -5.87
C TYR A 45 0.78 7.11 -6.31
N SER A 46 1.06 6.98 -7.59
CA SER A 46 1.40 5.71 -8.21
C SER A 46 2.87 5.34 -7.96
N THR A 47 3.36 4.33 -8.69
CA THR A 47 4.74 3.85 -8.59
C THR A 47 5.64 4.60 -9.58
N ASP A 48 6.93 4.56 -9.34
CA ASP A 48 7.94 5.08 -10.30
C ASP A 48 7.69 6.52 -10.76
N LEU A 49 7.46 7.39 -9.83
CA LEU A 49 7.28 8.81 -10.14
C LEU A 49 8.63 9.51 -10.34
N PRO A 50 8.63 10.65 -11.05
CA PRO A 50 9.87 11.43 -11.23
C PRO A 50 10.41 11.94 -9.89
N GLU A 51 11.69 12.16 -9.81
CA GLU A 51 12.31 12.72 -8.63
C GLU A 51 11.88 14.17 -8.44
N GLY A 52 11.88 14.61 -7.19
CA GLY A 52 11.53 15.99 -6.85
C GLY A 52 10.06 16.18 -6.53
N GLY A 53 9.26 15.15 -6.65
CA GLY A 53 7.84 15.22 -6.36
C GLY A 53 7.46 14.42 -5.12
N PRO A 54 6.23 13.94 -5.05
CA PRO A 54 5.78 13.12 -3.93
C PRO A 54 6.46 11.76 -3.96
N ILE A 55 6.37 11.03 -2.85
CA ILE A 55 6.95 9.70 -2.82
C ILE A 55 6.11 8.76 -3.67
N SER A 56 6.77 7.82 -4.32
CA SER A 56 6.10 6.76 -5.06
C SER A 56 5.64 5.67 -4.11
N ALA A 57 4.62 4.93 -4.52
CA ALA A 57 4.23 3.74 -3.79
C ALA A 57 5.34 2.71 -3.96
N THR A 58 5.79 2.11 -2.86
CA THR A 58 6.88 1.13 -2.87
C THR A 58 6.56 -0.11 -2.05
N PHE A 59 7.10 -1.24 -2.46
CA PHE A 59 6.99 -2.50 -1.74
C PHE A 59 8.29 -2.73 -1.00
N ASN A 60 8.23 -2.92 0.31
CA ASN A 60 9.41 -3.04 1.16
C ASN A 60 9.34 -4.33 1.97
N THR A 61 10.47 -5.01 2.13
CA THR A 61 10.52 -6.26 2.88
C THR A 61 11.42 -6.12 4.08
N ASP A 62 10.95 -6.61 5.23
CA ASP A 62 11.75 -6.64 6.45
C ASP A 62 12.36 -8.03 6.62
N LYS A 63 11.62 -9.08 6.27
CA LYS A 63 12.08 -10.46 6.30
C LYS A 63 11.48 -11.22 5.15
N MET A 64 12.27 -12.05 4.51
CA MET A 64 11.78 -12.85 3.40
C MET A 64 12.59 -14.13 3.31
N GLU A 65 11.91 -15.27 3.36
CA GLU A 65 12.54 -16.59 3.23
C GLU A 65 11.69 -17.46 2.32
N GLY A 66 12.35 -18.20 1.44
CA GLY A 66 11.66 -19.09 0.52
C GLY A 66 10.84 -18.39 -0.54
N ILE A 67 11.08 -17.11 -0.75
CA ILE A 67 10.37 -16.27 -1.71
C ILE A 67 11.37 -15.36 -2.42
N GLU A 68 11.12 -15.10 -3.68
CA GLU A 68 11.85 -14.08 -4.43
C GLU A 68 10.81 -13.12 -5.02
N LEU A 69 11.13 -11.84 -5.07
CA LEU A 69 10.28 -10.88 -5.73
C LEU A 69 10.37 -11.07 -7.24
N ASP A 70 9.22 -11.09 -7.90
CA ASP A 70 9.15 -11.26 -9.34
C ASP A 70 8.76 -9.92 -9.96
N GLY A 71 9.75 -9.09 -10.20
CA GLY A 71 9.54 -7.76 -10.76
C GLY A 71 9.21 -6.73 -9.68
N LYS A 72 8.77 -5.58 -10.14
CA LYS A 72 8.46 -4.45 -9.26
C LYS A 72 6.99 -4.44 -8.85
N LEU A 73 6.70 -3.64 -7.86
CA LEU A 73 5.33 -3.32 -7.50
C LEU A 73 4.67 -2.64 -8.70
N MET A 74 3.52 -3.12 -9.10
CA MET A 74 2.81 -2.60 -10.28
C MET A 74 1.45 -2.02 -9.88
N PRO A 75 1.10 -0.85 -10.41
CA PRO A 75 -0.23 -0.31 -10.19
C PRO A 75 -1.21 -0.99 -11.13
N GLU A 76 -2.44 -1.15 -10.67
CA GLU A 76 -3.53 -1.67 -11.49
C GLU A 76 -4.76 -0.79 -11.32
N GLY A 77 -5.61 -0.73 -12.33
CA GLY A 77 -6.82 0.07 -12.26
C GLY A 77 -6.71 1.35 -13.05
N LYS A 78 -7.50 2.32 -12.67
CA LYS A 78 -7.56 3.59 -13.41
C LYS A 78 -6.55 4.58 -12.88
N GLU A 79 -5.37 4.54 -13.44
CA GLU A 79 -4.34 5.50 -13.11
C GLU A 79 -4.62 6.80 -13.86
N ILE A 80 -4.56 7.91 -13.15
CA ILE A 80 -4.76 9.23 -13.73
C ILE A 80 -3.40 9.87 -13.91
N GLU A 81 -3.18 10.46 -15.07
CA GLU A 81 -1.97 11.22 -15.33
C GLU A 81 -2.37 12.66 -15.56
N ALA A 82 -1.83 13.56 -14.76
CA ALA A 82 -2.16 14.97 -14.85
C ALA A 82 -1.05 15.84 -14.26
N TYR A 83 -1.08 17.12 -14.64
CA TYR A 83 -0.16 18.10 -14.08
C TYR A 83 -0.58 18.43 -12.64
N ASP A 84 0.36 18.31 -11.71
CA ASP A 84 0.13 18.59 -10.30
C ASP A 84 0.64 19.99 -9.97
N LYS A 85 -0.24 20.83 -9.45
CA LYS A 85 0.12 22.21 -9.15
C LYS A 85 0.98 22.35 -7.92
N VAL A 86 0.88 21.42 -6.99
CA VAL A 86 1.67 21.45 -5.75
C VAL A 86 3.12 21.15 -6.06
N PHE A 87 3.36 20.12 -6.87
CA PHE A 87 4.71 19.71 -7.22
C PHE A 87 5.20 20.27 -8.55
N GLU A 88 4.30 20.94 -9.30
CA GLU A 88 4.62 21.54 -10.57
C GLU A 88 5.24 20.56 -11.57
N MET A 89 4.66 19.40 -11.67
CA MET A 89 5.11 18.36 -12.62
C MET A 89 3.97 17.42 -12.98
N GLN A 90 4.17 16.66 -14.04
CA GLN A 90 3.22 15.65 -14.46
C GLN A 90 3.36 14.46 -13.54
N LEU A 91 2.28 14.01 -12.94
CA LEU A 91 2.28 12.88 -12.01
C LEU A 91 1.19 11.88 -12.33
N ARG A 92 1.35 10.65 -11.81
CA ARG A 92 0.36 9.60 -11.95
C ARG A 92 -0.17 9.26 -10.56
N TYR A 93 -1.46 9.12 -10.44
CA TYR A 93 -2.12 8.89 -9.16
C TYR A 93 -3.47 8.23 -9.33
N PHE A 94 -4.09 7.85 -8.20
CA PHE A 94 -5.40 7.24 -8.17
C PHE A 94 -6.35 8.05 -7.31
N GLU A 95 -7.63 8.04 -7.72
CA GLU A 95 -8.72 8.62 -6.94
C GLU A 95 -9.77 7.55 -6.75
N GLY A 96 -10.44 7.55 -5.61
CA GLY A 96 -11.48 6.58 -5.29
C GLY A 96 -10.95 5.21 -4.91
N LYS A 97 -10.08 4.64 -5.72
CA LYS A 97 -9.51 3.33 -5.46
C LYS A 97 -8.10 3.23 -6.04
N ALA A 98 -7.20 2.65 -5.28
CA ALA A 98 -5.85 2.37 -5.75
C ALA A 98 -5.56 0.89 -5.53
N THR A 99 -4.97 0.24 -6.53
CA THR A 99 -4.59 -1.16 -6.42
C THR A 99 -3.13 -1.31 -6.82
N PHE A 100 -2.37 -2.00 -5.97
CA PHE A 100 -0.96 -2.30 -6.27
C PHE A 100 -0.75 -3.79 -6.11
N VAL A 101 0.04 -4.38 -6.99
CA VAL A 101 0.29 -5.82 -7.01
C VAL A 101 1.78 -6.09 -7.02
N GLN A 102 2.25 -6.94 -6.11
CA GLN A 102 3.62 -7.42 -6.11
C GLN A 102 3.60 -8.91 -6.39
N LYS A 103 4.24 -9.30 -7.49
CA LYS A 103 4.36 -10.72 -7.84
C LYS A 103 5.51 -11.35 -7.09
N LEU A 104 5.35 -12.61 -6.73
CA LEU A 104 6.32 -13.37 -5.96
C LEU A 104 6.54 -14.75 -6.56
N LYS A 105 7.75 -15.28 -6.38
CA LYS A 105 8.07 -16.66 -6.71
C LYS A 105 8.33 -17.38 -5.40
N ILE A 106 7.72 -18.55 -5.23
CA ILE A 106 7.96 -19.37 -4.05
C ILE A 106 9.09 -20.35 -4.40
N THR A 107 10.17 -20.29 -3.64
CA THR A 107 11.39 -21.03 -3.96
C THR A 107 11.72 -22.13 -2.95
N ALA A 108 10.92 -22.29 -1.91
CA ALA A 108 11.16 -23.32 -0.88
C ALA A 108 9.86 -23.87 -0.35
N ALA A 109 9.96 -25.03 0.32
CA ALA A 109 8.81 -25.71 0.89
C ALA A 109 8.14 -24.91 2.01
N ASN A 110 8.92 -24.14 2.74
CA ASN A 110 8.39 -23.27 3.76
C ASN A 110 8.76 -21.85 3.35
N TYR A 111 7.82 -20.94 3.45
CA TYR A 111 8.08 -19.54 3.06
C TYR A 111 7.48 -18.56 4.05
N PHE A 112 8.08 -17.39 4.07
CA PHE A 112 7.66 -16.34 4.98
C PHE A 112 8.05 -15.00 4.37
N ILE A 113 7.17 -14.01 4.46
CA ILE A 113 7.49 -12.66 4.03
C ILE A 113 6.81 -11.67 4.97
N GLU A 114 7.55 -10.64 5.36
CA GLU A 114 7.05 -9.60 6.22
C GLU A 114 7.58 -8.30 5.68
N GLY A 115 6.76 -7.31 5.61
CA GLY A 115 7.15 -6.00 5.09
C GLY A 115 6.00 -5.03 5.08
N TYR A 116 6.05 -4.05 4.18
CA TYR A 116 5.03 -3.02 4.11
C TYR A 116 4.98 -2.35 2.74
N LEU A 117 3.79 -1.89 2.39
CA LEU A 117 3.60 -0.99 1.27
C LEU A 117 3.72 0.42 1.85
N GLN A 118 4.53 1.27 1.26
CA GLN A 118 4.58 2.67 1.65
C GLN A 118 3.99 3.50 0.53
N TYR A 119 3.12 4.42 0.87
CA TYR A 119 2.47 5.27 -0.13
C TYR A 119 2.32 6.71 0.35
N GLY A 120 2.12 7.61 -0.60
CA GLY A 120 1.85 9.01 -0.32
C GLY A 120 0.44 9.38 -0.73
N SER A 121 -0.19 10.26 0.01
CA SER A 121 -1.52 10.76 -0.30
C SER A 121 -1.60 12.26 -0.06
N CYS A 122 -2.37 12.94 -0.88
CA CYS A 122 -2.58 14.39 -0.79
C CYS A 122 -4.02 14.72 -1.17
N ASP A 123 -4.49 15.86 -0.67
CA ASP A 123 -5.67 16.49 -1.23
C ASP A 123 -5.18 17.70 -2.02
N ASP A 124 -6.03 18.65 -2.36
CA ASP A 124 -5.63 19.80 -3.17
C ASP A 124 -4.72 20.77 -2.44
N GLU A 125 -4.62 20.69 -1.16
CA GLU A 125 -3.86 21.66 -0.35
C GLU A 125 -2.80 21.03 0.52
N ASN A 126 -3.01 19.82 0.98
CA ASN A 126 -2.14 19.19 1.97
C ASN A 126 -1.75 17.78 1.60
N CYS A 127 -0.56 17.37 2.02
CA CYS A 127 -0.10 16.00 1.89
C CYS A 127 0.12 15.41 3.27
N LEU A 128 -0.24 14.16 3.43
CA LEU A 128 0.04 13.44 4.66
C LEU A 128 1.46 12.86 4.63
N PRO A 129 2.04 12.59 5.78
CA PRO A 129 3.34 11.90 5.80
C PRO A 129 3.22 10.54 5.13
N PRO A 130 4.33 9.98 4.64
CA PRO A 130 4.30 8.63 4.06
C PRO A 130 3.66 7.66 5.03
N THR A 131 2.80 6.80 4.50
CA THR A 131 2.03 5.87 5.30
C THR A 131 2.41 4.43 4.94
N ASP A 132 2.56 3.59 5.95
CA ASP A 132 2.94 2.19 5.75
C ASP A 132 1.76 1.27 5.99
N VAL A 133 1.60 0.28 5.11
CA VAL A 133 0.61 -0.78 5.27
C VAL A 133 1.38 -2.07 5.50
N GLU A 134 1.46 -2.51 6.74
CA GLU A 134 2.26 -3.67 7.10
C GLU A 134 1.56 -4.98 6.78
N PHE A 135 2.33 -5.99 6.41
CA PHE A 135 1.81 -7.32 6.10
C PHE A 135 2.77 -8.40 6.58
N SER A 136 2.23 -9.60 6.78
CA SER A 136 3.01 -10.77 7.15
C SER A 136 2.27 -11.99 6.62
N PHE A 137 2.95 -12.80 5.82
CA PHE A 137 2.39 -14.02 5.27
C PHE A 137 3.38 -15.16 5.41
N SER A 138 2.88 -16.36 5.66
CA SER A 138 3.71 -17.54 5.70
C SER A 138 2.93 -18.72 5.19
N GLY A 139 3.64 -19.75 4.75
CA GLY A 139 3.00 -20.96 4.25
C GLY A 139 3.97 -22.12 4.18
N LYS A 140 3.42 -23.28 3.83
CA LYS A 140 4.18 -24.50 3.69
C LYS A 140 3.84 -25.19 2.39
N GLY A 141 4.88 -25.78 1.82
CA GLY A 141 4.68 -26.59 0.63
C GLY A 141 4.71 -25.75 -0.61
N ALA A 142 5.23 -26.31 -1.66
CA ALA A 142 5.27 -25.64 -2.92
C ALA A 142 3.87 -25.34 -3.40
N ALA A 143 2.91 -26.07 -2.96
CA ALA A 143 1.54 -25.86 -3.38
C ALA A 143 0.95 -24.66 -2.71
N GLY A 144 1.68 -24.05 -1.84
CA GLY A 144 1.37 -22.72 -1.45
C GLY A 144 0.01 -22.37 -0.99
N ALA A 145 -0.60 -23.15 -0.20
CA ALA A 145 -1.80 -22.66 0.43
C ALA A 145 -1.33 -21.78 1.57
N PRO A 146 -1.55 -20.52 1.55
CA PRO A 146 -1.06 -19.65 2.61
C PRO A 146 -1.70 -20.09 3.90
N ALA A 147 -0.88 -20.27 4.89
CA ALA A 147 -1.36 -20.69 6.15
C ALA A 147 -1.96 -19.56 6.93
N THR A 148 -1.82 -18.34 6.56
CA THR A 148 -2.35 -17.30 7.35
C THR A 148 -2.73 -16.18 6.56
N THR A 149 -3.60 -15.46 7.10
CA THR A 149 -3.99 -14.27 6.61
C THR A 149 -3.12 -13.22 7.09
N SER A 150 -3.03 -12.24 6.36
CA SER A 150 -2.43 -11.05 6.79
C SER A 150 -3.21 -10.58 7.93
N GLU A 151 -2.58 -10.24 8.86
CA GLU A 151 -3.13 -9.47 9.78
C GLU A 151 -3.14 -8.16 9.26
N ASP A 152 -4.15 -7.79 8.73
CA ASP A 152 -4.39 -6.48 8.47
C ASP A 152 -4.27 -5.68 9.67
N LYS A 153 -3.25 -5.74 10.29
CA LYS A 153 -3.06 -4.83 11.28
C LYS A 153 -2.68 -3.62 10.63
N LYS A 154 -3.62 -2.95 10.36
CA LYS A 154 -3.56 -1.68 10.39
C LYS A 154 -2.84 -1.21 11.54
N GLU A 155 -1.67 -1.17 11.40
CA GLU A 155 -0.93 -0.61 12.33
C GLU A 155 -1.16 0.73 12.20
N GLU A 156 -1.87 1.23 12.99
CA GLU A 156 -1.89 2.50 13.12
C GLU A 156 -0.62 2.88 13.49
N ALA A 157 0.10 3.07 12.76
CA ALA A 157 1.18 3.79 13.18
C ALA A 157 0.81 5.16 13.41
#